data_14e680c423baad950ffbb3ca2967870c
#
_entry.id   14e680c423baad950ffbb3ca2967870c
#
_cell.length_a   1.000
_cell.length_b   1.000
_cell.length_c   1.000
_cell.angle_alpha   90.00
_cell.angle_beta   90.00
_cell.angle_gamma   90.00
#
_symmetry.space_group_name_H-M   'P 1'
#
loop_
_entity.id
_entity.type
_entity.pdbx_description
1 polymer ?
#
loop_
_entity_poly.entity_id
_entity_poly.type
_entity_poly.pdbx_seq_one_letter_code
_entity_poly.pdbx_strand_id
1 'polypeptide(L)'
;MTDELDRMFAEFHGEISRLQGLQHEIEEIRGRGTAADGRIVAETTMTGALAALTIDPRAMRLGSGELAEAILGAAAAAAQDAADRAKALMEPFTPDELR
;
A
#
# COMPACT_ATOMS: atom_id res chain seq x y z
N MET A 1 -18.18 -12.93 39.58
CA MET A 1 -18.89 -13.07 38.30
C MET A 1 -18.69 -11.91 37.36
N THR A 2 -18.79 -10.67 37.86
CA THR A 2 -18.57 -9.47 37.04
C THR A 2 -17.15 -9.36 36.53
N ASP A 3 -16.15 -9.85 37.30
CA ASP A 3 -14.74 -9.73 36.95
C ASP A 3 -14.33 -10.53 35.70
N GLU A 4 -14.93 -11.72 35.51
CA GLU A 4 -14.64 -12.54 34.33
C GLU A 4 -15.23 -11.95 33.06
N LEU A 5 -16.44 -11.40 33.12
CA LEU A 5 -17.07 -10.74 32.00
C LEU A 5 -16.30 -9.47 31.62
N ASP A 6 -15.87 -8.70 32.61
CA ASP A 6 -15.08 -7.48 32.38
C ASP A 6 -13.75 -7.80 31.70
N ARG A 7 -13.10 -8.91 32.08
CA ARG A 7 -11.87 -9.37 31.43
C ARG A 7 -12.11 -9.75 29.97
N MET A 8 -13.19 -10.50 29.73
CA MET A 8 -13.54 -10.93 28.38
C MET A 8 -13.81 -9.72 27.47
N PHE A 9 -14.54 -8.74 27.98
CA PHE A 9 -14.80 -7.51 27.23
C PHE A 9 -13.52 -6.71 26.98
N ALA A 10 -12.64 -6.63 27.97
CA ALA A 10 -11.37 -5.93 27.82
C ALA A 10 -10.48 -6.59 26.77
N GLU A 11 -10.40 -7.91 26.75
CA GLU A 11 -9.64 -8.68 25.76
C GLU A 11 -10.21 -8.49 24.36
N PHE A 12 -11.54 -8.54 24.24
CA PHE A 12 -12.24 -8.35 22.99
C PHE A 12 -12.01 -6.95 22.42
N HIS A 13 -12.08 -5.92 23.25
CA HIS A 13 -11.79 -4.55 22.84
C HIS A 13 -10.34 -4.37 22.40
N GLY A 14 -9.41 -5.02 23.08
CA GLY A 14 -8.01 -4.99 22.70
C GLY A 14 -7.75 -5.58 21.32
N GLU A 15 -8.40 -6.70 21.00
CA GLU A 15 -8.30 -7.34 19.69
C GLU A 15 -8.92 -6.49 18.59
N ILE A 16 -10.08 -5.90 18.84
CA ILE A 16 -10.73 -5.01 17.88
C ILE A 16 -9.85 -3.79 17.60
N SER A 17 -9.26 -3.20 18.65
CA SER A 17 -8.39 -2.05 18.49
C SER A 17 -7.17 -2.36 17.63
N ARG A 18 -6.59 -3.55 17.80
CA ARG A 18 -5.45 -3.98 16.96
C ARG A 18 -5.84 -4.16 15.51
N LEU A 19 -7.01 -4.79 15.27
CA LEU A 19 -7.51 -4.98 13.90
C LEU A 19 -7.84 -3.65 13.24
N GLN A 20 -8.42 -2.72 13.96
CA GLN A 20 -8.71 -1.37 13.46
C GLN A 20 -7.43 -0.62 13.14
N GLY A 21 -6.40 -0.74 13.98
CA GLY A 21 -5.10 -0.14 13.76
C GLY A 21 -4.43 -0.69 12.51
N LEU A 22 -4.47 -2.01 12.32
CA LEU A 22 -3.91 -2.66 11.13
C LEU A 22 -4.65 -2.23 9.87
N GLN A 23 -5.98 -2.16 9.93
CA GLN A 23 -6.80 -1.72 8.81
C GLN A 23 -6.45 -0.29 8.42
N HIS A 24 -6.26 0.59 9.39
CA HIS A 24 -5.86 1.97 9.16
C HIS A 24 -4.49 2.05 8.50
N GLU A 25 -3.52 1.27 8.97
CA GLU A 25 -2.19 1.21 8.37
C GLU A 25 -2.26 0.73 6.91
N ILE A 26 -3.08 -0.27 6.63
CA ILE A 26 -3.27 -0.77 5.27
C ILE A 26 -3.88 0.32 4.37
N GLU A 27 -4.88 1.05 4.87
CA GLU A 27 -5.51 2.13 4.13
C GLU A 27 -4.56 3.28 3.80
N GLU A 28 -3.54 3.48 4.62
CA GLU A 28 -2.53 4.52 4.42
C GLU A 28 -1.37 4.10 3.52
N ILE A 29 -1.31 2.83 3.13
CA ILE A 29 -0.24 2.36 2.27
C ILE A 29 -0.24 3.12 0.95
N ARG A 30 0.94 3.57 0.56
CA ARG A 30 1.19 4.17 -0.75
C ARG A 30 2.37 3.45 -1.39
N GLY A 31 2.14 2.96 -2.59
CA GLY A 31 3.20 2.41 -3.41
C GLY A 31 3.82 3.50 -4.25
N ARG A 32 5.09 3.35 -4.56
CA ARG A 32 5.84 4.30 -5.38
C ARG A 32 6.55 3.55 -6.49
N GLY A 33 6.40 4.05 -7.71
CA GLY A 33 7.08 3.51 -8.87
C GLY A 33 7.65 4.62 -9.72
N THR A 34 8.72 4.32 -10.44
CA THR A 34 9.39 5.31 -11.30
C THR A 34 9.58 4.75 -12.69
N ALA A 35 9.73 5.63 -13.65
CA ALA A 35 10.07 5.32 -15.05
C ALA A 35 10.87 6.46 -15.64
N ALA A 36 11.41 6.23 -16.85
CA ALA A 36 12.21 7.23 -17.60
C ALA A 36 13.34 7.80 -16.73
N ASP A 37 14.15 6.91 -16.14
CA ASP A 37 15.30 7.27 -15.31
C ASP A 37 14.92 8.14 -14.10
N GLY A 38 13.74 7.90 -13.51
CA GLY A 38 13.26 8.61 -12.34
C GLY A 38 12.55 9.92 -12.66
N ARG A 39 12.38 10.26 -13.93
CA ARG A 39 11.70 11.50 -14.35
C ARG A 39 10.20 11.42 -14.20
N ILE A 40 9.66 10.22 -14.09
CA ILE A 40 8.25 9.97 -13.87
C ILE A 40 8.13 9.19 -12.56
N VAL A 41 7.34 9.72 -11.63
CA VAL A 41 7.10 9.09 -10.35
C VAL A 41 5.59 8.95 -10.17
N ALA A 42 5.14 7.73 -9.93
CA ALA A 42 3.74 7.44 -9.64
C ALA A 42 3.60 6.96 -8.20
N GLU A 43 2.51 7.33 -7.57
CA GLU A 43 2.13 6.79 -6.27
C GLU A 43 0.74 6.20 -6.39
N THR A 44 0.55 5.03 -5.82
CA THR A 44 -0.73 4.34 -5.84
C THR A 44 -1.19 4.01 -4.43
N THR A 45 -2.49 3.80 -4.29
CA THR A 45 -3.06 3.23 -3.08
C THR A 45 -2.81 1.72 -3.06
N MET A 46 -3.17 1.08 -1.95
CA MET A 46 -3.09 -0.37 -1.81
C MET A 46 -3.87 -1.11 -2.90
N THR A 47 -4.97 -0.54 -3.36
CA THR A 47 -5.80 -1.14 -4.41
C THR A 47 -5.25 -0.91 -5.82
N GLY A 48 -4.14 -0.20 -5.94
CA GLY A 48 -3.53 0.09 -7.23
C GLY A 48 -4.06 1.34 -7.91
N ALA A 49 -4.95 2.09 -7.25
CA ALA A 49 -5.46 3.34 -7.80
C ALA A 49 -4.37 4.42 -7.77
N LEU A 50 -4.22 5.14 -8.87
CA LEU A 50 -3.25 6.21 -8.96
C LEU A 50 -3.63 7.36 -8.03
N ALA A 51 -2.76 7.66 -7.06
CA ALA A 51 -2.98 8.70 -6.06
C ALA A 51 -2.19 9.97 -6.37
N ALA A 52 -1.03 9.85 -7.00
CA ALA A 52 -0.20 10.99 -7.37
C ALA A 52 0.65 10.63 -8.58
N LEU A 53 0.95 11.63 -9.38
CA LEU A 53 1.81 11.48 -10.55
C LEU A 53 2.65 12.74 -10.68
N THR A 54 3.96 12.56 -10.75
CA THR A 54 4.91 13.65 -10.97
C THR A 54 5.67 13.38 -12.25
N ILE A 55 5.70 14.36 -13.13
CA ILE A 55 6.42 14.28 -14.39
C ILE A 55 7.44 15.40 -14.44
N ASP A 56 8.72 15.05 -14.50
CA ASP A 56 9.78 16.02 -14.71
C ASP A 56 9.59 16.63 -16.11
N PRO A 57 9.75 17.96 -16.27
CA PRO A 57 9.60 18.58 -17.59
C PRO A 57 10.46 17.96 -18.69
N ARG A 58 11.60 17.38 -18.33
CA ARG A 58 12.46 16.68 -19.30
C ARG A 58 11.78 15.49 -19.94
N ALA A 59 10.86 14.83 -19.21
CA ALA A 59 10.11 13.70 -19.74
C ALA A 59 9.13 14.11 -20.83
N MET A 60 8.77 15.38 -20.90
CA MET A 60 7.88 15.90 -21.94
C MET A 60 8.52 15.87 -23.33
N ARG A 61 9.81 15.60 -23.42
CA ARG A 61 10.51 15.41 -24.70
C ARG A 61 10.22 14.03 -25.31
N LEU A 62 9.71 13.11 -24.52
CA LEU A 62 9.26 11.82 -25.03
C LEU A 62 8.04 12.02 -25.92
N GLY A 63 7.91 11.21 -26.95
CA GLY A 63 6.68 11.19 -27.75
C GLY A 63 5.50 10.74 -26.88
N SER A 64 4.29 11.10 -27.28
CA SER A 64 3.09 10.80 -26.50
C SER A 64 2.94 9.31 -26.18
N GLY A 65 3.26 8.42 -27.13
CA GLY A 65 3.21 6.97 -26.92
C GLY A 65 4.24 6.50 -25.90
N GLU A 66 5.47 6.98 -26.00
CA GLU A 66 6.52 6.62 -25.04
C GLU A 66 6.21 7.16 -23.65
N LEU A 67 5.68 8.39 -23.57
CA LEU A 67 5.29 8.98 -22.30
C LEU A 67 4.17 8.17 -21.66
N ALA A 68 3.17 7.80 -22.43
CA ALA A 68 2.06 6.98 -21.94
C ALA A 68 2.54 5.63 -21.40
N GLU A 69 3.42 4.96 -22.14
CA GLU A 69 3.99 3.68 -21.70
C GLU A 69 4.82 3.85 -20.42
N ALA A 70 5.59 4.92 -20.33
CA ALA A 70 6.40 5.21 -19.15
C ALA A 70 5.50 5.43 -17.91
N ILE A 71 4.42 6.18 -18.08
CA ILE A 71 3.45 6.41 -17.00
C ILE A 71 2.81 5.11 -16.56
N LEU A 72 2.38 4.28 -17.51
CA LEU A 72 1.81 2.97 -17.20
C LEU A 72 2.81 2.08 -16.46
N GLY A 73 4.07 2.10 -16.88
CA GLY A 73 5.13 1.35 -16.22
C GLY A 73 5.38 1.81 -14.78
N ALA A 74 5.42 3.13 -14.57
CA ALA A 74 5.59 3.70 -13.24
C ALA A 74 4.39 3.36 -12.35
N ALA A 75 3.19 3.44 -12.87
CA ALA A 75 1.97 3.09 -12.13
C ALA A 75 1.94 1.60 -11.78
N ALA A 76 2.32 0.73 -12.69
CA ALA A 76 2.39 -0.71 -12.42
C ALA A 76 3.43 -1.03 -11.33
N ALA A 77 4.60 -0.39 -11.40
CA ALA A 77 5.64 -0.54 -10.38
C ALA A 77 5.16 -0.04 -9.02
N ALA A 78 4.43 1.09 -9.00
CA ALA A 78 3.86 1.63 -7.78
C ALA A 78 2.82 0.68 -7.18
N ALA A 79 1.96 0.11 -8.00
CA ALA A 79 0.96 -0.87 -7.56
C ALA A 79 1.62 -2.11 -6.96
N GLN A 80 2.69 -2.59 -7.58
CA GLN A 80 3.46 -3.72 -7.05
C GLN A 80 4.12 -3.36 -5.72
N ASP A 81 4.70 -2.18 -5.62
CA ASP A 81 5.30 -1.70 -4.38
C ASP A 81 4.25 -1.62 -3.26
N ALA A 82 3.06 -1.11 -3.56
CA ALA A 82 1.96 -1.07 -2.60
C ALA A 82 1.56 -2.48 -2.14
N ALA A 83 1.47 -3.43 -3.06
CA ALA A 83 1.15 -4.82 -2.75
C ALA A 83 2.23 -5.44 -1.85
N ASP A 84 3.49 -5.18 -2.15
CA ASP A 84 4.61 -5.68 -1.35
C ASP A 84 4.60 -5.11 0.06
N ARG A 85 4.27 -3.82 0.20
CA ARG A 85 4.15 -3.16 1.51
C ARG A 85 2.99 -3.74 2.31
N ALA A 86 1.86 -3.99 1.67
CA ALA A 86 0.72 -4.62 2.31
C ALA A 86 1.06 -6.03 2.78
N LYS A 87 1.77 -6.79 1.95
CA LYS A 87 2.22 -8.13 2.29
C LYS A 87 3.16 -8.10 3.49
N ALA A 88 4.09 -7.15 3.53
CA ALA A 88 5.01 -7.00 4.66
C ALA A 88 4.27 -6.72 5.97
N LEU A 89 3.21 -5.90 5.94
CA LEU A 89 2.38 -5.66 7.11
C LEU A 89 1.64 -6.92 7.57
N MET A 90 1.30 -7.80 6.64
CA MET A 90 0.57 -9.03 6.93
C MET A 90 1.47 -10.22 7.26
N GLU A 91 2.78 -10.10 7.11
CA GLU A 91 3.73 -11.18 7.39
C GLU A 91 3.59 -11.78 8.80
N PRO A 92 3.35 -10.99 9.86
CA PRO A 92 3.15 -11.57 11.20
C PRO A 92 1.94 -12.49 11.29
N PHE A 93 1.05 -12.44 10.29
CA PHE A 93 -0.17 -13.24 10.22
C PHE A 93 -0.12 -14.29 9.11
N THR A 94 1.09 -14.69 8.69
CA THR A 94 1.25 -15.64 7.58
C THR A 94 0.79 -17.05 7.95
N PRO A 95 0.42 -17.86 6.95
CA PRO A 95 -0.05 -19.24 7.17
C PRO A 95 0.93 -20.14 7.92
N ASP A 96 2.21 -19.81 7.96
CA ASP A 96 3.22 -20.59 8.67
C ASP A 96 2.94 -20.65 10.17
N GLU A 97 2.31 -19.63 10.72
CA GLU A 97 1.89 -19.64 12.12
C GLU A 97 0.62 -20.44 12.35
N LEU A 98 -0.12 -20.74 11.29
CA LEU A 98 -1.35 -21.53 11.36
C LEU A 98 -1.13 -23.03 11.20
N ARG A 99 0.09 -23.46 11.03
CA ARG A 99 0.44 -24.88 10.92
C ARG A 99 0.64 -25.51 12.30
#